data_cb8394f0122c7087722cd2c1ee74918b
#
_entry.id   cb8394f0122c7087722cd2c1ee74918b
#
_cell.length_a   1.000
_cell.length_b   1.000
_cell.length_c   1.000
_cell.angle_alpha   90.00
_cell.angle_beta   90.00
_cell.angle_gamma   90.00
#
_symmetry.space_group_name_H-M   'P 1'
#
loop_
_entity.id
_entity.type
_entity.pdbx_description
1 polymer ?
#
loop_
_entity_poly.entity_id
_entity_poly.type
_entity_poly.pdbx_seq_one_letter_code
_entity_poly.pdbx_strand_id
1 'polypeptide(L)'
;MNVKIKLSDCVRPLLLGALFLGTAAQAEVQPLNRVVAIVDNDVVMQSQLDARLREVQQTIAQRGASVPPASVLSQQVLERLIIENIQLQIGERSGIRITDEELNQAIGTIAQRNGMSIEQFRAALAKDGLSYTDARDQVRREMIISRVRQRRVAERIQVTDQEVQNFLASDLGKMQLSEEFRLANILIPVTEGASPEEIQAAERKARDLYQQLQQGADFAQLAIANSASETALEGGEMGWRKAGQLPPPFDTMLSALSVGQATEPMRTPGGFIMIKLLEKRGGDSQVRDEVNVRHILIKPSEIRSEAETKRLVERLHQRILAGEDFAELAKNFSEDPGSALNGGTLSWIDPSVLVPEFREVMNNTPAGELSKPFKSPYGWHVLEVMGRRATDSSAEFREQQALTVLRNRKYDEELQAWLRQIRDEAYVEIKL
;
A
#
# COMPACT_ATOMS: atom_id res chain seq x y z
N MET A 1 -47.54 44.31 -39.14
CA MET A 1 -48.26 45.54 -38.93
C MET A 1 -47.26 46.48 -38.25
N ASN A 2 -46.48 47.18 -39.01
CA ASN A 2 -46.57 48.58 -39.44
C ASN A 2 -47.12 49.52 -38.37
N VAL A 3 -46.28 50.47 -37.92
CA VAL A 3 -46.38 51.94 -37.99
C VAL A 3 -45.23 52.47 -37.13
N LYS A 4 -44.18 53.03 -37.64
CA LYS A 4 -43.80 54.31 -38.29
C LYS A 4 -44.26 55.57 -37.53
N ILE A 5 -43.15 56.39 -37.28
CA ILE A 5 -43.04 57.86 -37.45
C ILE A 5 -43.23 58.65 -36.14
N LYS A 6 -42.50 59.71 -35.79
CA LYS A 6 -41.72 60.73 -36.52
C LYS A 6 -40.75 61.48 -35.59
N LEU A 7 -39.75 62.02 -36.20
CA LEU A 7 -38.89 63.13 -35.76
C LEU A 7 -39.66 64.41 -35.45
N SER A 8 -39.21 65.24 -34.57
CA SER A 8 -38.77 66.59 -34.89
C SER A 8 -38.25 67.33 -33.63
N ASP A 9 -37.02 67.76 -33.70
CA ASP A 9 -36.47 69.06 -33.41
C ASP A 9 -36.89 69.82 -32.14
N CYS A 10 -35.92 70.12 -31.27
CA CYS A 10 -35.55 71.52 -31.02
C CYS A 10 -34.23 71.59 -30.24
N VAL A 11 -33.37 72.34 -30.86
CA VAL A 11 -32.04 72.78 -30.44
C VAL A 11 -32.13 73.74 -29.22
N ARG A 12 -31.25 73.55 -28.23
CA ARG A 12 -30.31 74.55 -27.79
C ARG A 12 -29.65 74.27 -26.42
N PRO A 13 -28.48 74.79 -26.16
CA PRO A 13 -27.49 74.21 -25.30
C PRO A 13 -27.44 74.82 -23.90
N LEU A 14 -26.94 74.12 -22.90
CA LEU A 14 -26.39 74.73 -21.70
C LEU A 14 -25.33 73.83 -21.06
N LEU A 15 -24.12 74.22 -21.26
CA LEU A 15 -23.03 74.38 -20.28
C LEU A 15 -22.84 73.34 -19.19
N LEU A 16 -21.72 72.61 -19.32
CA LEU A 16 -20.70 72.39 -18.29
C LEU A 16 -21.13 72.02 -16.88
N GLY A 17 -20.78 70.82 -16.56
CA GLY A 17 -20.58 70.35 -15.24
C GLY A 17 -19.87 68.99 -15.34
N ALA A 18 -18.55 69.05 -15.74
CA ALA A 18 -17.70 67.85 -15.63
C ALA A 18 -17.40 67.55 -14.14
N LEU A 19 -18.28 66.86 -13.47
CA LEU A 19 -17.98 66.25 -12.19
C LEU A 19 -17.04 65.08 -12.48
N PHE A 20 -15.75 65.29 -12.29
CA PHE A 20 -14.76 64.24 -12.10
C PHE A 20 -15.14 63.50 -10.81
N LEU A 21 -15.99 62.49 -10.89
CA LEU A 21 -16.05 61.43 -9.90
C LEU A 21 -14.73 60.67 -10.01
N GLY A 22 -13.75 61.12 -9.24
CA GLY A 22 -12.55 60.35 -8.96
C GLY A 22 -13.02 59.06 -8.30
N THR A 23 -13.00 57.98 -9.06
CA THR A 23 -12.97 56.61 -8.48
C THR A 23 -11.71 56.56 -7.65
N ALA A 24 -11.86 56.78 -6.33
CA ALA A 24 -10.84 56.40 -5.38
C ALA A 24 -10.60 54.88 -5.62
N ALA A 25 -9.52 54.57 -6.33
CA ALA A 25 -8.98 53.23 -6.35
C ALA A 25 -8.66 52.93 -4.89
N GLN A 26 -9.53 52.20 -4.21
CA GLN A 26 -9.19 51.59 -2.93
C GLN A 26 -8.08 50.61 -3.28
N ALA A 27 -6.85 51.03 -3.03
CA ALA A 27 -5.73 50.11 -2.98
C ALA A 27 -6.07 49.11 -1.89
N GLU A 28 -6.42 47.90 -2.29
CA GLU A 28 -6.60 46.79 -1.39
C GLU A 28 -5.24 46.59 -0.68
N VAL A 29 -5.19 47.02 0.58
CA VAL A 29 -4.00 46.85 1.41
C VAL A 29 -3.84 45.34 1.60
N GLN A 30 -3.03 44.72 0.74
CA GLN A 30 -2.63 43.34 0.99
C GLN A 30 -1.83 43.31 2.28
N PRO A 31 -2.27 42.62 3.32
CA PRO A 31 -1.50 42.54 4.55
C PRO A 31 -0.14 41.97 4.24
N LEU A 32 0.91 42.63 4.64
CA LEU A 32 2.28 42.15 4.56
C LEU A 32 2.35 40.79 5.27
N ASN A 33 2.92 39.79 4.59
CA ASN A 33 3.13 38.49 5.15
C ASN A 33 4.00 38.59 6.41
N ARG A 34 3.43 38.29 7.59
CA ARG A 34 4.12 38.44 8.87
C ARG A 34 4.83 37.17 9.29
N VAL A 35 5.88 37.30 10.08
CA VAL A 35 6.54 36.20 10.75
C VAL A 35 5.68 35.71 11.93
N VAL A 36 5.34 34.44 12.00
CA VAL A 36 4.59 33.82 13.11
C VAL A 36 5.46 33.01 14.04
N ALA A 37 6.62 32.55 13.57
CA ALA A 37 7.67 31.99 14.42
C ALA A 37 9.05 32.19 13.80
N ILE A 38 10.05 32.40 14.66
CA ILE A 38 11.47 32.35 14.31
C ILE A 38 11.96 30.98 14.77
N VAL A 39 12.69 30.26 13.91
CA VAL A 39 13.17 28.92 14.17
C VAL A 39 14.65 28.85 13.78
N ASP A 40 15.55 28.89 14.74
CA ASP A 40 17.00 29.01 14.52
C ASP A 40 17.34 30.14 13.54
N ASN A 41 17.78 29.83 12.32
CA ASN A 41 18.18 30.78 11.29
C ASN A 41 17.10 31.03 10.22
N ASP A 42 15.88 30.52 10.41
CA ASP A 42 14.78 30.58 9.46
C ASP A 42 13.48 31.05 10.14
N VAL A 43 12.43 31.27 9.37
CA VAL A 43 11.16 31.80 9.86
C VAL A 43 9.99 31.02 9.31
N VAL A 44 8.92 30.94 10.08
CA VAL A 44 7.60 30.50 9.61
C VAL A 44 6.74 31.71 9.38
N MET A 45 6.18 31.82 8.17
CA MET A 45 5.35 32.95 7.75
C MET A 45 3.87 32.70 7.98
N GLN A 46 3.07 33.73 8.19
CA GLN A 46 1.61 33.63 8.33
C GLN A 46 0.97 32.93 7.13
N SER A 47 1.41 33.24 5.91
CA SER A 47 0.88 32.59 4.69
C SER A 47 1.08 31.09 4.66
N GLN A 48 2.19 30.60 5.21
CA GLN A 48 2.45 29.15 5.34
C GLN A 48 1.51 28.51 6.35
N LEU A 49 1.30 29.18 7.50
CA LEU A 49 0.35 28.74 8.52
C LEU A 49 -1.08 28.68 7.96
N ASP A 50 -1.53 29.74 7.29
CA ASP A 50 -2.87 29.82 6.72
C ASP A 50 -3.11 28.77 5.63
N ALA A 51 -2.11 28.55 4.76
CA ALA A 51 -2.19 27.50 3.74
C ALA A 51 -2.33 26.12 4.36
N ARG A 52 -1.51 25.81 5.37
CA ARG A 52 -1.55 24.52 6.05
C ARG A 52 -2.84 24.32 6.87
N LEU A 53 -3.36 25.40 7.48
CA LEU A 53 -4.64 25.36 8.17
C LEU A 53 -5.79 25.01 7.24
N ARG A 54 -5.85 25.62 6.05
CA ARG A 54 -6.87 25.29 5.04
C ARG A 54 -6.81 23.83 4.62
N GLU A 55 -5.62 23.31 4.35
CA GLU A 55 -5.40 21.92 3.98
C GLU A 55 -5.90 20.95 5.07
N VAL A 56 -5.52 21.19 6.34
CA VAL A 56 -5.92 20.37 7.46
C VAL A 56 -7.43 20.41 7.69
N GLN A 57 -8.05 21.61 7.61
CA GLN A 57 -9.50 21.77 7.74
C GLN A 57 -10.27 21.01 6.65
N GLN A 58 -9.81 21.08 5.39
CA GLN A 58 -10.40 20.30 4.29
C GLN A 58 -10.29 18.79 4.54
N THR A 59 -9.13 18.32 5.01
CA THR A 59 -8.93 16.91 5.32
C THR A 59 -9.85 16.42 6.44
N ILE A 60 -10.01 17.24 7.51
CA ILE A 60 -10.92 16.91 8.62
C ILE A 60 -12.38 16.85 8.12
N ALA A 61 -12.79 17.84 7.30
CA ALA A 61 -14.14 17.90 6.75
C ALA A 61 -14.45 16.70 5.84
N GLN A 62 -13.49 16.27 4.99
CA GLN A 62 -13.64 15.09 4.13
C GLN A 62 -13.79 13.78 4.94
N ARG A 63 -13.22 13.72 6.15
CA ARG A 63 -13.36 12.57 7.06
C ARG A 63 -14.61 12.62 7.92
N GLY A 64 -15.44 13.65 7.80
CA GLY A 64 -16.65 13.82 8.61
C GLY A 64 -16.39 14.07 10.10
N ALA A 65 -15.15 14.44 10.48
CA ALA A 65 -14.77 14.71 11.85
C ALA A 65 -15.05 16.18 12.24
N SER A 66 -15.30 16.44 13.53
CA SER A 66 -15.45 17.81 14.02
C SER A 66 -14.11 18.53 14.05
N VAL A 67 -14.10 19.79 13.51
CA VAL A 67 -12.91 20.63 13.54
C VAL A 67 -12.67 21.13 14.96
N PRO A 68 -11.44 21.01 15.52
CA PRO A 68 -11.09 21.57 16.81
C PRO A 68 -11.24 23.11 16.84
N PRO A 69 -11.29 23.74 18.03
CA PRO A 69 -11.27 25.19 18.14
C PRO A 69 -10.10 25.81 17.36
N ALA A 70 -10.34 26.92 16.68
CA ALA A 70 -9.37 27.55 15.77
C ALA A 70 -8.00 27.83 16.41
N SER A 71 -8.00 28.28 17.68
CA SER A 71 -6.74 28.52 18.41
C SER A 71 -5.94 27.23 18.64
N VAL A 72 -6.61 26.13 19.00
CA VAL A 72 -5.95 24.84 19.22
C VAL A 72 -5.38 24.29 17.92
N LEU A 73 -6.18 24.34 16.84
CA LEU A 73 -5.74 23.88 15.54
C LEU A 73 -4.56 24.72 15.01
N SER A 74 -4.63 26.05 15.16
CA SER A 74 -3.56 26.95 14.75
C SER A 74 -2.25 26.66 15.48
N GLN A 75 -2.31 26.44 16.80
CA GLN A 75 -1.13 26.09 17.59
C GLN A 75 -0.53 24.75 17.17
N GLN A 76 -1.36 23.73 16.95
CA GLN A 76 -0.88 22.40 16.51
C GLN A 76 -0.25 22.45 15.12
N VAL A 77 -0.86 23.18 14.20
CA VAL A 77 -0.32 23.35 12.83
C VAL A 77 0.98 24.13 12.85
N LEU A 78 1.06 25.21 13.66
CA LEU A 78 2.30 26.00 13.80
C LEU A 78 3.44 25.14 14.37
N GLU A 79 3.19 24.36 15.42
CA GLU A 79 4.21 23.49 16.00
C GLU A 79 4.71 22.46 14.99
N ARG A 80 3.82 21.92 14.16
CA ARG A 80 4.20 21.01 13.07
C ARG A 80 5.08 21.71 12.03
N LEU A 81 4.76 22.94 11.62
CA LEU A 81 5.58 23.72 10.69
C LEU A 81 6.96 24.06 11.29
N ILE A 82 7.04 24.34 12.59
CA ILE A 82 8.31 24.54 13.29
C ILE A 82 9.17 23.27 13.22
N ILE A 83 8.61 22.12 13.55
CA ILE A 83 9.33 20.84 13.50
C ILE A 83 9.74 20.49 12.06
N GLU A 84 8.90 20.76 11.07
CA GLU A 84 9.24 20.57 9.64
C GLU A 84 10.41 21.49 9.24
N ASN A 85 10.39 22.76 9.67
CA ASN A 85 11.46 23.73 9.40
C ASN A 85 12.80 23.29 10.01
N ILE A 86 12.82 22.85 11.28
CA ILE A 86 14.01 22.32 11.94
C ILE A 86 14.61 21.14 11.14
N GLN A 87 13.76 20.22 10.70
CA GLN A 87 14.22 19.08 9.90
C GLN A 87 14.82 19.50 8.55
N LEU A 88 14.23 20.51 7.89
CA LEU A 88 14.77 21.05 6.63
C LEU A 88 16.14 21.67 6.85
N GLN A 89 16.33 22.46 7.91
CA GLN A 89 17.61 23.05 8.26
C GLN A 89 18.67 21.97 8.59
N ILE A 90 18.26 20.87 9.28
CA ILE A 90 19.14 19.70 9.50
C ILE A 90 19.54 19.08 8.17
N GLY A 91 18.59 18.96 7.23
CA GLY A 91 18.84 18.45 5.88
C GLY A 91 19.87 19.28 5.14
N GLU A 92 19.72 20.60 5.15
CA GLU A 92 20.63 21.54 4.51
C GLU A 92 22.04 21.46 5.13
N ARG A 93 22.14 21.56 6.45
CA ARG A 93 23.43 21.40 7.20
C ARG A 93 24.11 20.06 6.96
N SER A 94 23.33 19.00 6.69
CA SER A 94 23.84 17.67 6.39
C SER A 94 24.14 17.43 4.90
N GLY A 95 24.01 18.45 4.05
CA GLY A 95 24.25 18.37 2.61
C GLY A 95 23.26 17.50 1.86
N ILE A 96 22.07 17.28 2.41
CA ILE A 96 21.01 16.50 1.74
C ILE A 96 20.41 17.35 0.62
N ARG A 97 20.54 16.86 -0.61
CA ARG A 97 19.98 17.50 -1.81
C ARG A 97 19.12 16.52 -2.55
N ILE A 98 18.04 17.02 -3.15
CA ILE A 98 17.17 16.27 -4.04
C ILE A 98 17.38 16.81 -5.45
N THR A 99 17.82 15.96 -6.35
CA THR A 99 18.01 16.30 -7.76
C THR A 99 16.66 16.49 -8.47
N ASP A 100 16.65 17.23 -9.58
CA ASP A 100 15.42 17.41 -10.35
C ASP A 100 14.95 16.09 -10.98
N GLU A 101 15.86 15.16 -11.27
CA GLU A 101 15.53 13.84 -11.76
C GLU A 101 14.78 13.00 -10.71
N GLU A 102 15.32 12.93 -9.48
CA GLU A 102 14.66 12.26 -8.35
C GLU A 102 13.27 12.85 -8.07
N LEU A 103 13.16 14.19 -8.11
CA LEU A 103 11.90 14.87 -7.89
C LEU A 103 10.89 14.60 -9.00
N ASN A 104 11.31 14.58 -10.26
CA ASN A 104 10.45 14.25 -11.39
C ASN A 104 9.93 12.81 -11.30
N GLN A 105 10.79 11.87 -10.90
CA GLN A 105 10.42 10.47 -10.68
C GLN A 105 9.40 10.34 -9.53
N ALA A 106 9.61 11.05 -8.42
CA ALA A 106 8.68 11.05 -7.30
C ALA A 106 7.29 11.57 -7.70
N ILE A 107 7.24 12.71 -8.42
CA ILE A 107 6.00 13.30 -8.92
C ILE A 107 5.32 12.36 -9.93
N GLY A 108 6.08 11.72 -10.82
CA GLY A 108 5.57 10.71 -11.74
C GLY A 108 4.91 9.54 -11.00
N THR A 109 5.53 9.06 -9.93
CA THR A 109 4.98 8.01 -9.08
C THR A 109 3.70 8.45 -8.38
N ILE A 110 3.63 9.69 -7.89
CA ILE A 110 2.41 10.26 -7.28
C ILE A 110 1.28 10.31 -8.32
N ALA A 111 1.55 10.83 -9.52
CA ALA A 111 0.56 10.88 -10.60
C ALA A 111 0.04 9.48 -10.95
N GLN A 112 0.93 8.51 -11.15
CA GLN A 112 0.57 7.12 -11.47
C GLN A 112 -0.28 6.46 -10.39
N ARG A 113 0.02 6.66 -9.11
CA ARG A 113 -0.80 6.16 -7.98
C ARG A 113 -2.22 6.72 -7.97
N ASN A 114 -2.41 7.91 -8.55
CA ASN A 114 -3.73 8.52 -8.75
C ASN A 114 -4.34 8.19 -10.12
N GLY A 115 -3.75 7.27 -10.89
CA GLY A 115 -4.24 6.89 -12.21
C GLY A 115 -4.09 7.99 -13.27
N MET A 116 -3.15 8.92 -13.11
CA MET A 116 -2.99 10.11 -13.95
C MET A 116 -1.64 10.12 -14.67
N SER A 117 -1.59 10.73 -15.87
CA SER A 117 -0.34 11.21 -16.45
C SER A 117 0.15 12.48 -15.71
N ILE A 118 1.39 12.87 -15.93
CA ILE A 118 1.94 14.13 -15.35
C ILE A 118 1.15 15.35 -15.83
N GLU A 119 0.72 15.37 -17.10
CA GLU A 119 -0.09 16.44 -17.68
C GLU A 119 -1.47 16.49 -17.04
N GLN A 120 -2.12 15.34 -16.82
CA GLN A 120 -3.41 15.26 -16.12
C GLN A 120 -3.27 15.70 -14.66
N PHE A 121 -2.17 15.32 -14.00
CA PHE A 121 -1.89 15.75 -12.62
C PHE A 121 -1.72 17.29 -12.53
N ARG A 122 -0.98 17.91 -13.46
CA ARG A 122 -0.86 19.37 -13.56
C ARG A 122 -2.22 20.06 -13.76
N ALA A 123 -3.04 19.50 -14.66
CA ALA A 123 -4.36 20.05 -14.93
C ALA A 123 -5.30 19.93 -13.73
N ALA A 124 -5.21 18.83 -12.96
CA ALA A 124 -5.98 18.63 -11.74
C ALA A 124 -5.59 19.64 -10.66
N LEU A 125 -4.28 19.85 -10.41
CA LEU A 125 -3.80 20.89 -9.49
C LEU A 125 -4.30 22.29 -9.88
N ALA A 126 -4.20 22.66 -11.16
CA ALA A 126 -4.66 23.95 -11.64
C ALA A 126 -6.18 24.14 -11.47
N LYS A 127 -6.98 23.07 -11.66
CA LYS A 127 -8.43 23.08 -11.42
C LYS A 127 -8.77 23.33 -9.95
N ASP A 128 -7.95 22.80 -9.04
CA ASP A 128 -8.10 23.00 -7.60
C ASP A 128 -7.45 24.31 -7.10
N GLY A 129 -6.97 25.15 -8.02
CA GLY A 129 -6.33 26.43 -7.70
C GLY A 129 -4.93 26.31 -7.10
N LEU A 130 -4.28 25.14 -7.27
CA LEU A 130 -2.95 24.87 -6.74
C LEU A 130 -1.87 25.08 -7.81
N SER A 131 -0.76 25.69 -7.42
CA SER A 131 0.40 25.85 -8.29
C SER A 131 1.18 24.52 -8.40
N TYR A 132 1.50 24.11 -9.62
CA TYR A 132 2.39 22.96 -9.84
C TYR A 132 3.78 23.19 -9.25
N THR A 133 4.28 24.42 -9.27
CA THR A 133 5.58 24.77 -8.67
C THR A 133 5.54 24.56 -7.16
N ASP A 134 4.48 25.04 -6.49
CA ASP A 134 4.35 24.88 -5.04
C ASP A 134 4.19 23.41 -4.63
N ALA A 135 3.41 22.65 -5.41
CA ALA A 135 3.28 21.21 -5.20
C ALA A 135 4.64 20.48 -5.36
N ARG A 136 5.42 20.88 -6.39
CA ARG A 136 6.76 20.35 -6.62
C ARG A 136 7.72 20.67 -5.45
N ASP A 137 7.67 21.89 -4.95
CA ASP A 137 8.49 22.29 -3.80
C ASP A 137 8.05 21.61 -2.51
N GLN A 138 6.76 21.36 -2.34
CA GLN A 138 6.25 20.56 -1.24
C GLN A 138 6.81 19.15 -1.28
N VAL A 139 6.75 18.46 -2.44
CA VAL A 139 7.31 17.11 -2.61
C VAL A 139 8.82 17.13 -2.32
N ARG A 140 9.55 18.14 -2.78
CA ARG A 140 11.00 18.28 -2.49
C ARG A 140 11.26 18.37 -0.97
N ARG A 141 10.49 19.19 -0.24
CA ARG A 141 10.60 19.30 1.23
C ARG A 141 10.33 17.97 1.92
N GLU A 142 9.28 17.27 1.52
CA GLU A 142 8.95 15.96 2.08
C GLU A 142 10.04 14.92 1.82
N MET A 143 10.65 14.92 0.62
CA MET A 143 11.78 14.05 0.29
C MET A 143 13.01 14.36 1.15
N ILE A 144 13.32 15.66 1.39
CA ILE A 144 14.42 16.06 2.28
C ILE A 144 14.16 15.55 3.71
N ILE A 145 12.96 15.82 4.25
CA ILE A 145 12.57 15.37 5.60
C ILE A 145 12.64 13.84 5.72
N SER A 146 12.12 13.12 4.72
CA SER A 146 12.19 11.65 4.68
C SER A 146 13.65 11.16 4.72
N ARG A 147 14.54 11.78 3.95
CA ARG A 147 15.96 11.41 3.91
C ARG A 147 16.71 11.76 5.20
N VAL A 148 16.33 12.86 5.85
CA VAL A 148 16.83 13.23 7.19
C VAL A 148 16.43 12.15 8.21
N ARG A 149 15.13 11.79 8.26
CA ARG A 149 14.62 10.75 9.16
C ARG A 149 15.27 9.40 8.90
N GLN A 150 15.45 9.04 7.62
CA GLN A 150 16.17 7.82 7.25
C GLN A 150 17.57 7.77 7.90
N ARG A 151 18.37 8.83 7.74
CA ARG A 151 19.75 8.88 8.27
C ARG A 151 19.81 9.04 9.79
N ARG A 152 18.90 9.81 10.38
CA ARG A 152 18.97 10.16 11.82
C ARG A 152 18.29 9.16 12.72
N VAL A 153 17.28 8.46 12.20
CA VAL A 153 16.45 7.53 12.95
C VAL A 153 16.59 6.11 12.38
N ALA A 154 16.12 5.88 11.16
CA ALA A 154 15.97 4.53 10.62
C ALA A 154 17.27 3.73 10.54
N GLU A 155 18.39 4.36 10.15
CA GLU A 155 19.71 3.70 10.05
C GLU A 155 20.32 3.32 11.41
N ARG A 156 19.80 3.86 12.51
CA ARG A 156 20.26 3.56 13.86
C ARG A 156 19.49 2.43 14.52
N ILE A 157 18.35 2.05 13.95
CA ILE A 157 17.50 1.02 14.52
C ILE A 157 18.11 -0.34 14.26
N GLN A 158 18.39 -1.04 15.34
CA GLN A 158 18.80 -2.43 15.32
C GLN A 158 17.76 -3.25 16.08
N VAL A 159 17.37 -4.37 15.49
CA VAL A 159 16.55 -5.38 16.13
C VAL A 159 17.40 -6.64 16.21
N THR A 160 17.60 -7.13 17.41
CA THR A 160 18.41 -8.33 17.66
C THR A 160 17.56 -9.58 17.51
N ASP A 161 18.21 -10.71 17.21
CA ASP A 161 17.53 -12.01 17.14
C ASP A 161 16.83 -12.36 18.46
N GLN A 162 17.42 -12.00 19.60
CA GLN A 162 16.83 -12.23 20.92
C GLN A 162 15.51 -11.46 21.09
N GLU A 163 15.43 -10.21 20.60
CA GLU A 163 14.18 -9.44 20.64
C GLU A 163 13.11 -10.07 19.75
N VAL A 164 13.50 -10.58 18.59
CA VAL A 164 12.60 -11.31 17.70
C VAL A 164 12.05 -12.55 18.40
N GLN A 165 12.92 -13.37 18.99
CA GLN A 165 12.48 -14.58 19.70
C GLN A 165 11.61 -14.27 20.91
N ASN A 166 11.95 -13.26 21.70
CA ASN A 166 11.15 -12.82 22.83
C ASN A 166 9.76 -12.31 22.38
N PHE A 167 9.70 -11.57 21.27
CA PHE A 167 8.44 -11.10 20.71
C PHE A 167 7.57 -12.26 20.23
N LEU A 168 8.14 -13.22 19.49
CA LEU A 168 7.44 -14.41 19.02
C LEU A 168 6.87 -15.25 20.18
N ALA A 169 7.58 -15.32 21.29
CA ALA A 169 7.13 -16.03 22.49
C ALA A 169 6.03 -15.30 23.28
N SER A 170 5.94 -13.97 23.13
CA SER A 170 5.01 -13.13 23.89
C SER A 170 3.57 -13.27 23.39
N ASP A 171 2.58 -13.04 24.30
CA ASP A 171 1.17 -13.03 23.93
C ASP A 171 0.86 -11.91 22.92
N LEU A 172 1.52 -10.76 23.04
CA LEU A 172 1.41 -9.67 22.08
C LEU A 172 1.89 -10.08 20.70
N GLY A 173 3.03 -10.75 20.60
CA GLY A 173 3.58 -11.25 19.34
C GLY A 173 2.65 -12.28 18.71
N LYS A 174 2.20 -13.26 19.48
CA LYS A 174 1.22 -14.27 19.01
C LYS A 174 -0.05 -13.63 18.48
N MET A 175 -0.59 -12.63 19.20
CA MET A 175 -1.79 -11.91 18.76
C MET A 175 -1.52 -11.07 17.50
N GLN A 176 -0.39 -10.35 17.43
CA GLN A 176 -0.08 -9.50 16.29
C GLN A 176 0.25 -10.25 15.01
N LEU A 177 0.84 -11.43 15.13
CA LEU A 177 1.23 -12.30 14.01
C LEU A 177 0.20 -13.38 13.70
N SER A 178 -0.91 -13.44 14.45
CA SER A 178 -1.99 -14.38 14.17
C SER A 178 -2.59 -14.14 12.78
N GLU A 179 -3.21 -15.21 12.25
CA GLU A 179 -3.97 -15.12 11.00
C GLU A 179 -4.98 -13.98 11.05
N GLU A 180 -5.24 -13.38 9.91
CA GLU A 180 -6.31 -12.41 9.72
C GLU A 180 -7.36 -13.02 8.79
N PHE A 181 -8.59 -12.92 9.21
CA PHE A 181 -9.76 -13.43 8.50
C PHE A 181 -10.63 -12.26 8.06
N ARG A 182 -11.01 -12.24 6.79
CA ARG A 182 -12.11 -11.39 6.31
C ARG A 182 -13.38 -12.19 6.44
N LEU A 183 -14.33 -11.70 7.24
CA LEU A 183 -15.47 -12.46 7.71
C LEU A 183 -16.77 -11.79 7.31
N ALA A 184 -17.81 -12.62 7.13
CA ALA A 184 -19.20 -12.18 7.12
C ALA A 184 -20.01 -13.03 8.09
N ASN A 185 -21.08 -12.48 8.68
CA ASN A 185 -21.94 -13.18 9.62
C ASN A 185 -23.44 -13.12 9.27
N ILE A 186 -24.16 -14.14 9.70
CA ILE A 186 -25.62 -14.15 9.81
C ILE A 186 -25.99 -14.43 11.25
N LEU A 187 -26.74 -13.54 11.87
CA LEU A 187 -27.26 -13.69 13.23
C LEU A 187 -28.78 -13.89 13.19
N ILE A 188 -29.26 -15.03 13.64
CA ILE A 188 -30.67 -15.27 13.89
C ILE A 188 -30.93 -14.98 15.36
N PRO A 189 -31.60 -13.88 15.70
CA PRO A 189 -31.70 -13.39 17.07
C PRO A 189 -32.57 -14.32 17.94
N VAL A 190 -32.19 -14.41 19.20
CA VAL A 190 -33.01 -14.99 20.27
C VAL A 190 -32.99 -14.02 21.44
N THR A 191 -34.16 -13.54 21.82
CA THR A 191 -34.27 -12.57 22.91
C THR A 191 -33.94 -13.20 24.25
N GLU A 192 -33.47 -12.38 25.19
CA GLU A 192 -33.22 -12.82 26.55
C GLU A 192 -34.57 -13.19 27.22
N GLY A 193 -34.68 -14.41 27.76
CA GLY A 193 -35.93 -14.92 28.28
C GLY A 193 -36.85 -15.62 27.27
N ALA A 194 -36.41 -15.86 26.04
CA ALA A 194 -37.16 -16.59 25.01
C ALA A 194 -37.58 -17.99 25.50
N SER A 195 -38.80 -18.40 25.10
CA SER A 195 -39.31 -19.73 25.40
C SER A 195 -38.51 -20.83 24.66
N PRO A 196 -38.57 -22.08 25.16
CA PRO A 196 -37.92 -23.21 24.45
C PRO A 196 -38.40 -23.36 22.99
N GLU A 197 -39.66 -23.06 22.73
CA GLU A 197 -40.25 -23.12 21.38
C GLU A 197 -39.67 -22.05 20.45
N GLU A 198 -39.45 -20.83 20.94
CA GLU A 198 -38.82 -19.74 20.19
C GLU A 198 -37.36 -20.03 19.90
N ILE A 199 -36.60 -20.59 20.86
CA ILE A 199 -35.22 -21.02 20.69
C ILE A 199 -35.14 -22.09 19.60
N GLN A 200 -36.02 -23.10 19.66
CA GLN A 200 -36.06 -24.16 18.62
C GLN A 200 -36.47 -23.64 17.26
N ALA A 201 -37.36 -22.64 17.18
CA ALA A 201 -37.75 -22.01 15.93
C ALA A 201 -36.56 -21.27 15.28
N ALA A 202 -35.80 -20.51 16.09
CA ALA A 202 -34.58 -19.82 15.63
C ALA A 202 -33.50 -20.81 15.18
N GLU A 203 -33.33 -21.91 15.91
CA GLU A 203 -32.37 -22.98 15.54
C GLU A 203 -32.76 -23.63 14.23
N ARG A 204 -34.02 -23.99 14.04
CA ARG A 204 -34.50 -24.54 12.74
C ARG A 204 -34.25 -23.56 11.61
N LYS A 205 -34.59 -22.28 11.80
CA LYS A 205 -34.32 -21.24 10.79
C LYS A 205 -32.84 -21.16 10.46
N ALA A 206 -31.95 -21.16 11.45
CA ALA A 206 -30.51 -21.11 11.22
C ALA A 206 -30.01 -22.33 10.46
N ARG A 207 -30.50 -23.53 10.80
CA ARG A 207 -30.16 -24.77 10.06
C ARG A 207 -30.67 -24.77 8.62
N ASP A 208 -31.88 -24.30 8.39
CA ASP A 208 -32.44 -24.17 7.05
C ASP A 208 -31.61 -23.22 6.17
N LEU A 209 -31.15 -22.08 6.73
CA LEU A 209 -30.25 -21.17 6.02
C LEU A 209 -28.89 -21.81 5.72
N TYR A 210 -28.35 -22.57 6.69
CA TYR A 210 -27.09 -23.29 6.46
C TYR A 210 -27.22 -24.34 5.35
N GLN A 211 -28.34 -25.06 5.28
CA GLN A 211 -28.61 -26.00 4.19
C GLN A 211 -28.69 -25.29 2.83
N GLN A 212 -29.32 -24.11 2.77
CA GLN A 212 -29.34 -23.30 1.55
C GLN A 212 -27.93 -22.89 1.13
N LEU A 213 -27.06 -22.50 2.07
CA LEU A 213 -25.66 -22.17 1.81
C LEU A 213 -24.90 -23.40 1.24
N GLN A 214 -25.12 -24.59 1.79
CA GLN A 214 -24.52 -25.83 1.27
C GLN A 214 -25.01 -26.17 -0.16
N GLN A 215 -26.20 -25.71 -0.54
CA GLN A 215 -26.76 -25.83 -1.89
C GLN A 215 -26.31 -24.72 -2.85
N GLY A 216 -25.44 -23.82 -2.38
CA GLY A 216 -24.86 -22.74 -3.21
C GLY A 216 -25.62 -21.42 -3.19
N ALA A 217 -26.53 -21.21 -2.22
CA ALA A 217 -27.17 -19.92 -2.05
C ALA A 217 -26.15 -18.82 -1.70
N ASP A 218 -26.39 -17.60 -2.15
CA ASP A 218 -25.53 -16.46 -1.86
C ASP A 218 -25.64 -16.00 -0.41
N PHE A 219 -24.50 -16.00 0.28
CA PHE A 219 -24.44 -15.64 1.70
C PHE A 219 -24.90 -14.22 1.98
N ALA A 220 -24.48 -13.27 1.13
CA ALA A 220 -24.80 -11.86 1.34
C ALA A 220 -26.32 -11.61 1.19
N GLN A 221 -26.96 -12.25 0.22
CA GLN A 221 -28.41 -12.17 0.06
C GLN A 221 -29.15 -12.77 1.25
N LEU A 222 -28.69 -13.93 1.76
CA LEU A 222 -29.30 -14.52 2.95
C LEU A 222 -29.06 -13.65 4.20
N ALA A 223 -27.92 -13.00 4.34
CA ALA A 223 -27.64 -12.06 5.41
C ALA A 223 -28.60 -10.85 5.35
N ILE A 224 -28.75 -10.21 4.19
CA ILE A 224 -29.65 -9.07 3.99
C ILE A 224 -31.10 -9.43 4.34
N ALA A 225 -31.53 -10.63 3.95
CA ALA A 225 -32.92 -11.05 4.15
C ALA A 225 -33.24 -11.56 5.56
N ASN A 226 -32.27 -12.06 6.31
CA ASN A 226 -32.54 -12.83 7.52
C ASN A 226 -31.75 -12.45 8.75
N SER A 227 -30.62 -11.75 8.59
CA SER A 227 -29.70 -11.45 9.71
C SER A 227 -30.19 -10.26 10.53
N ALA A 228 -30.00 -10.33 11.84
CA ALA A 228 -30.17 -9.22 12.76
C ALA A 228 -28.82 -8.59 13.17
N SER A 229 -27.73 -8.92 12.46
CA SER A 229 -26.44 -8.27 12.73
C SER A 229 -26.41 -6.81 12.25
N GLU A 230 -25.55 -5.99 12.83
CA GLU A 230 -25.38 -4.58 12.44
C GLU A 230 -24.95 -4.45 10.98
N THR A 231 -24.25 -5.45 10.44
CA THR A 231 -23.74 -5.48 9.06
C THR A 231 -24.68 -6.22 8.10
N ALA A 232 -25.90 -6.57 8.53
CA ALA A 232 -26.83 -7.37 7.71
C ALA A 232 -27.09 -6.76 6.33
N LEU A 233 -27.33 -5.46 6.23
CA LEU A 233 -27.61 -4.75 4.99
C LEU A 233 -26.39 -4.64 4.06
N GLU A 234 -25.19 -4.88 4.58
CA GLU A 234 -23.91 -4.93 3.87
C GLU A 234 -23.53 -6.38 3.53
N GLY A 235 -24.51 -7.29 3.52
CA GLY A 235 -24.28 -8.72 3.26
C GLY A 235 -23.65 -9.46 4.44
N GLY A 236 -23.69 -8.89 5.63
CA GLY A 236 -23.10 -9.45 6.85
C GLY A 236 -21.59 -9.23 6.98
N GLU A 237 -20.96 -8.43 6.12
CA GLU A 237 -19.50 -8.28 6.06
C GLU A 237 -18.96 -7.55 7.30
N MET A 238 -18.02 -8.19 8.02
CA MET A 238 -17.42 -7.69 9.26
C MET A 238 -16.02 -7.07 9.03
N GLY A 239 -15.50 -7.19 7.80
CA GLY A 239 -14.12 -6.81 7.47
C GLY A 239 -13.07 -7.77 8.05
N TRP A 240 -11.82 -7.32 8.10
CA TRP A 240 -10.69 -8.09 8.61
C TRP A 240 -10.67 -8.16 10.13
N ARG A 241 -10.44 -9.37 10.68
CA ARG A 241 -10.29 -9.65 12.11
C ARG A 241 -9.10 -10.56 12.34
N LYS A 242 -8.28 -10.28 13.34
CA LYS A 242 -7.18 -11.17 13.76
C LYS A 242 -7.75 -12.37 14.52
N ALA A 243 -7.20 -13.56 14.29
CA ALA A 243 -7.60 -14.76 15.01
C ALA A 243 -7.52 -14.58 16.54
N GLY A 244 -6.43 -13.97 17.03
CA GLY A 244 -6.24 -13.70 18.46
C GLY A 244 -7.19 -12.65 19.07
N GLN A 245 -8.04 -11.99 18.27
CA GLN A 245 -9.08 -11.07 18.73
C GLN A 245 -10.47 -11.70 18.76
N LEU A 246 -10.61 -12.89 18.21
CA LEU A 246 -11.87 -13.61 18.19
C LEU A 246 -12.06 -14.37 19.50
N PRO A 247 -13.27 -14.33 20.09
CA PRO A 247 -13.53 -15.13 21.28
C PRO A 247 -13.51 -16.64 20.95
N PRO A 248 -13.00 -17.48 21.86
CA PRO A 248 -13.11 -18.94 21.69
C PRO A 248 -14.58 -19.37 21.52
N PRO A 249 -14.87 -20.37 20.65
CA PRO A 249 -13.95 -21.20 19.86
C PRO A 249 -13.76 -20.72 18.41
N PHE A 250 -14.13 -19.47 18.08
CA PHE A 250 -14.13 -18.97 16.70
C PHE A 250 -12.73 -18.95 16.07
N ASP A 251 -11.69 -18.68 16.84
CA ASP A 251 -10.30 -18.66 16.38
C ASP A 251 -9.87 -19.98 15.77
N THR A 252 -10.09 -21.07 16.49
CA THR A 252 -9.74 -22.44 16.04
C THR A 252 -10.64 -22.94 14.92
N MET A 253 -11.93 -22.62 14.97
CA MET A 253 -12.88 -23.04 13.93
C MET A 253 -12.61 -22.36 12.60
N LEU A 254 -12.34 -21.05 12.60
CA LEU A 254 -12.09 -20.30 11.38
C LEU A 254 -10.73 -20.65 10.76
N SER A 255 -9.72 -20.97 11.59
CA SER A 255 -8.43 -21.47 11.09
C SER A 255 -8.56 -22.77 10.31
N ALA A 256 -9.53 -23.62 10.66
CA ALA A 256 -9.79 -24.90 10.01
C ALA A 256 -10.65 -24.78 8.74
N LEU A 257 -11.35 -23.64 8.54
CA LEU A 257 -12.20 -23.43 7.37
C LEU A 257 -11.40 -23.12 6.11
N SER A 258 -11.90 -23.58 4.98
CA SER A 258 -11.46 -23.13 3.66
C SER A 258 -12.15 -21.82 3.28
N VAL A 259 -11.46 -20.98 2.50
CA VAL A 259 -12.03 -19.75 1.96
C VAL A 259 -13.30 -20.06 1.17
N GLY A 260 -14.35 -19.29 1.42
CA GLY A 260 -15.68 -19.47 0.86
C GLY A 260 -16.63 -20.33 1.70
N GLN A 261 -16.15 -21.08 2.69
CA GLN A 261 -16.97 -21.91 3.57
C GLN A 261 -17.58 -21.09 4.72
N ALA A 262 -18.71 -21.56 5.23
CA ALA A 262 -19.37 -21.02 6.42
C ALA A 262 -19.40 -22.06 7.55
N THR A 263 -19.37 -21.57 8.80
CA THR A 263 -19.58 -22.43 9.99
C THR A 263 -21.00 -22.95 10.03
N GLU A 264 -21.20 -24.08 10.71
CA GLU A 264 -22.52 -24.45 11.16
C GLU A 264 -23.11 -23.39 12.12
N PRO A 265 -24.45 -23.33 12.25
CA PRO A 265 -25.09 -22.45 13.21
C PRO A 265 -24.64 -22.74 14.63
N MET A 266 -24.13 -21.73 15.33
CA MET A 266 -23.66 -21.85 16.70
C MET A 266 -24.51 -20.99 17.64
N ARG A 267 -24.82 -21.54 18.80
CA ARG A 267 -25.56 -20.81 19.84
C ARG A 267 -24.66 -19.79 20.53
N THR A 268 -25.08 -18.54 20.58
CA THR A 268 -24.47 -17.45 21.32
C THR A 268 -25.53 -16.78 22.24
N PRO A 269 -25.14 -15.91 23.17
CA PRO A 269 -26.12 -15.18 23.98
C PRO A 269 -27.14 -14.38 23.15
N GLY A 270 -26.73 -13.83 21.99
CA GLY A 270 -27.60 -13.06 21.11
C GLY A 270 -28.47 -13.86 20.14
N GLY A 271 -28.27 -15.19 20.05
CA GLY A 271 -28.99 -16.03 19.09
C GLY A 271 -28.11 -17.11 18.47
N PHE A 272 -28.46 -17.50 17.25
CA PHE A 272 -27.65 -18.44 16.44
C PHE A 272 -26.85 -17.65 15.41
N ILE A 273 -25.55 -17.86 15.39
CA ILE A 273 -24.62 -17.19 14.45
C ILE A 273 -24.00 -18.21 13.50
N MET A 274 -23.89 -17.81 12.23
CA MET A 274 -23.07 -18.46 11.22
C MET A 274 -22.04 -17.46 10.73
N ILE A 275 -20.78 -17.88 10.53
CA ILE A 275 -19.69 -17.03 10.05
C ILE A 275 -19.13 -17.63 8.78
N LYS A 276 -19.04 -16.84 7.72
CA LYS A 276 -18.38 -17.20 6.47
C LYS A 276 -16.98 -16.63 6.42
N LEU A 277 -16.00 -17.46 6.07
CA LEU A 277 -14.65 -17.05 5.76
C LEU A 277 -14.57 -16.57 4.31
N LEU A 278 -14.46 -15.26 4.11
CA LEU A 278 -14.36 -14.66 2.79
C LEU A 278 -12.94 -14.70 2.24
N GLU A 279 -11.97 -14.36 3.07
CA GLU A 279 -10.55 -14.35 2.75
C GLU A 279 -9.73 -14.66 4.02
N LYS A 280 -8.52 -15.16 3.80
CA LYS A 280 -7.57 -15.48 4.86
C LYS A 280 -6.19 -14.96 4.46
N ARG A 281 -5.48 -14.35 5.40
CA ARG A 281 -4.10 -13.91 5.19
C ARG A 281 -3.28 -14.04 6.46
N GLY A 282 -1.96 -14.09 6.32
CA GLY A 282 -1.06 -14.35 7.43
C GLY A 282 -1.17 -15.78 7.96
N GLY A 283 -0.72 -16.01 9.17
CA GLY A 283 -0.77 -17.31 9.85
C GLY A 283 0.47 -18.18 9.66
N ASP A 284 0.41 -19.36 10.29
CA ASP A 284 1.58 -20.19 10.49
C ASP A 284 1.99 -21.05 9.29
N SER A 285 1.09 -21.27 8.33
CA SER A 285 1.38 -22.18 7.21
C SER A 285 1.78 -21.43 5.95
N GLN A 286 3.07 -21.24 5.77
CA GLN A 286 3.68 -20.73 4.54
C GLN A 286 4.45 -21.87 3.86
N VAL A 287 3.72 -22.67 3.09
CA VAL A 287 4.34 -23.70 2.26
C VAL A 287 4.77 -23.04 0.95
N ARG A 288 6.06 -23.08 0.66
CA ARG A 288 6.63 -22.66 -0.61
C ARG A 288 6.93 -23.86 -1.47
N ASP A 289 6.42 -23.82 -2.68
CA ASP A 289 6.85 -24.77 -3.69
C ASP A 289 8.23 -24.36 -4.20
N GLU A 290 9.22 -25.21 -4.02
CA GLU A 290 10.56 -25.03 -4.53
C GLU A 290 10.85 -26.05 -5.62
N VAL A 291 11.59 -25.60 -6.63
CA VAL A 291 12.01 -26.43 -7.74
C VAL A 291 13.53 -26.42 -7.81
N ASN A 292 14.12 -27.60 -7.84
CA ASN A 292 15.54 -27.77 -8.17
C ASN A 292 15.66 -27.90 -9.68
N VAL A 293 16.34 -26.96 -10.30
CA VAL A 293 16.45 -26.87 -11.76
C VAL A 293 17.88 -26.51 -12.17
N ARG A 294 18.33 -27.06 -13.30
CA ARG A 294 19.54 -26.64 -13.98
C ARG A 294 19.24 -26.21 -15.42
N HIS A 295 20.01 -25.28 -15.96
CA HIS A 295 19.77 -24.76 -17.30
C HIS A 295 21.05 -24.44 -18.05
N ILE A 296 20.95 -24.34 -19.37
CA ILE A 296 21.96 -23.78 -20.26
C ILE A 296 21.33 -22.58 -20.95
N LEU A 297 22.00 -21.41 -20.87
CA LEU A 297 21.62 -20.18 -21.54
C LEU A 297 22.60 -19.87 -22.65
N ILE A 298 22.09 -19.62 -23.84
CA ILE A 298 22.88 -19.11 -24.98
C ILE A 298 22.25 -17.79 -25.43
N LYS A 299 23.07 -16.75 -25.52
CA LYS A 299 22.65 -15.40 -25.92
C LYS A 299 22.93 -15.13 -27.39
N PRO A 300 22.03 -14.49 -28.13
CA PRO A 300 22.38 -13.87 -29.41
C PRO A 300 23.46 -12.80 -29.18
N SER A 301 24.35 -12.62 -30.17
CA SER A 301 25.41 -11.62 -30.11
C SER A 301 25.65 -11.03 -31.51
N GLU A 302 26.57 -10.07 -31.65
CA GLU A 302 26.92 -9.47 -32.93
C GLU A 302 27.50 -10.51 -33.92
N ILE A 303 28.14 -11.57 -33.41
CA ILE A 303 28.75 -12.63 -34.20
C ILE A 303 27.90 -13.91 -34.25
N ARG A 304 26.77 -13.97 -33.57
CA ARG A 304 25.88 -15.12 -33.51
C ARG A 304 24.43 -14.67 -33.59
N SER A 305 23.82 -14.84 -34.73
CA SER A 305 22.42 -14.50 -34.95
C SER A 305 21.47 -15.30 -34.05
N GLU A 306 20.23 -14.83 -33.90
CA GLU A 306 19.20 -15.54 -33.14
C GLU A 306 18.93 -16.95 -33.68
N ALA A 307 18.93 -17.10 -35.04
CA ALA A 307 18.72 -18.38 -35.66
C ALA A 307 19.87 -19.38 -35.37
N GLU A 308 21.10 -18.89 -35.35
CA GLU A 308 22.27 -19.72 -35.00
C GLU A 308 22.29 -20.07 -33.54
N THR A 309 21.86 -19.14 -32.65
CA THR A 309 21.71 -19.37 -31.23
C THR A 309 20.69 -20.48 -30.96
N LYS A 310 19.53 -20.40 -31.60
CA LYS A 310 18.49 -21.44 -31.52
C LYS A 310 19.02 -22.82 -31.94
N ARG A 311 19.68 -22.88 -33.13
CA ARG A 311 20.29 -24.12 -33.64
C ARG A 311 21.36 -24.68 -32.69
N LEU A 312 22.11 -23.83 -32.02
CA LEU A 312 23.10 -24.28 -31.05
C LEU A 312 22.41 -24.93 -29.83
N VAL A 313 21.38 -24.28 -29.26
CA VAL A 313 20.62 -24.85 -28.12
C VAL A 313 19.92 -26.15 -28.55
N GLU A 314 19.36 -26.22 -29.75
CA GLU A 314 18.78 -27.45 -30.30
C GLU A 314 19.81 -28.60 -30.39
N ARG A 315 21.04 -28.30 -30.84
CA ARG A 315 22.13 -29.28 -30.85
C ARG A 315 22.52 -29.71 -29.42
N LEU A 316 22.64 -28.79 -28.48
CA LEU A 316 22.92 -29.11 -27.07
C LEU A 316 21.82 -29.99 -26.46
N HIS A 317 20.56 -29.67 -26.72
CA HIS A 317 19.42 -30.48 -26.31
C HIS A 317 19.52 -31.93 -26.86
N GLN A 318 19.87 -32.10 -28.17
CA GLN A 318 20.05 -33.44 -28.76
C GLN A 318 21.23 -34.20 -28.13
N ARG A 319 22.34 -33.52 -27.83
CA ARG A 319 23.51 -34.12 -27.14
C ARG A 319 23.15 -34.62 -25.74
N ILE A 320 22.35 -33.84 -24.97
CA ILE A 320 21.87 -34.27 -23.65
C ILE A 320 20.97 -35.48 -23.79
N LEU A 321 20.03 -35.49 -24.74
CA LEU A 321 19.18 -36.63 -25.01
C LEU A 321 19.97 -37.92 -25.44
N ALA A 322 21.13 -37.70 -26.08
CA ALA A 322 22.04 -38.79 -26.43
C ALA A 322 22.90 -39.30 -25.25
N GLY A 323 22.74 -38.73 -24.05
CA GLY A 323 23.41 -39.15 -22.82
C GLY A 323 24.68 -38.38 -22.48
N GLU A 324 24.96 -37.29 -23.15
CA GLU A 324 26.11 -36.41 -22.77
C GLU A 324 25.78 -35.65 -21.47
N ASP A 325 26.78 -35.45 -20.61
CA ASP A 325 26.59 -34.87 -19.30
C ASP A 325 26.15 -33.40 -19.39
N PHE A 326 25.00 -33.10 -18.79
CA PHE A 326 24.42 -31.78 -18.78
C PHE A 326 25.34 -30.74 -18.14
N ALA A 327 25.98 -31.11 -17.00
CA ALA A 327 26.79 -30.16 -16.26
C ALA A 327 28.07 -29.78 -17.03
N GLU A 328 28.68 -30.72 -17.74
CA GLU A 328 29.82 -30.45 -18.60
C GLU A 328 29.42 -29.58 -19.80
N LEU A 329 28.27 -29.81 -20.39
CA LEU A 329 27.75 -28.95 -21.47
C LEU A 329 27.43 -27.55 -20.94
N ALA A 330 26.87 -27.42 -19.75
CA ALA A 330 26.60 -26.14 -19.14
C ALA A 330 27.88 -25.35 -18.87
N LYS A 331 28.92 -25.98 -18.30
CA LYS A 331 30.23 -25.36 -18.07
C LYS A 331 30.88 -24.85 -19.36
N ASN A 332 30.75 -25.62 -20.44
CA ASN A 332 31.42 -25.32 -21.71
C ASN A 332 30.67 -24.35 -22.61
N PHE A 333 29.35 -24.30 -22.49
CA PHE A 333 28.51 -23.56 -23.45
C PHE A 333 27.59 -22.53 -22.82
N SER A 334 27.19 -22.67 -21.54
CA SER A 334 26.25 -21.75 -20.92
C SER A 334 26.88 -20.37 -20.73
N GLU A 335 26.13 -19.35 -21.13
CA GLU A 335 26.46 -17.95 -20.98
C GLU A 335 25.74 -17.30 -19.78
N ASP A 336 25.22 -18.14 -18.86
CA ASP A 336 24.68 -17.67 -17.59
C ASP A 336 25.81 -17.51 -16.56
N PRO A 337 26.12 -16.26 -16.13
CA PRO A 337 27.25 -16.02 -15.24
C PRO A 337 27.04 -16.60 -13.83
N GLY A 338 25.79 -16.83 -13.44
CA GLY A 338 25.43 -17.32 -12.10
C GLY A 338 25.54 -18.83 -11.93
N SER A 339 25.28 -19.59 -12.99
CA SER A 339 25.13 -21.05 -12.90
C SER A 339 26.08 -21.86 -13.80
N ALA A 340 26.62 -21.27 -14.88
CA ALA A 340 27.42 -22.00 -15.87
C ALA A 340 28.56 -22.83 -15.24
N LEU A 341 29.38 -22.23 -14.38
CA LEU A 341 30.52 -22.89 -13.73
C LEU A 341 30.09 -23.99 -12.75
N ASN A 342 28.85 -23.92 -12.26
CA ASN A 342 28.26 -24.92 -11.36
C ASN A 342 27.43 -25.96 -12.12
N GLY A 343 27.70 -26.17 -13.41
CA GLY A 343 26.96 -27.16 -14.22
C GLY A 343 25.53 -26.73 -14.56
N GLY A 344 25.25 -25.42 -14.55
CA GLY A 344 23.97 -24.84 -14.87
C GLY A 344 22.94 -24.89 -13.73
N THR A 345 23.30 -25.35 -12.52
CA THR A 345 22.34 -25.50 -11.41
C THR A 345 21.95 -24.16 -10.81
N LEU A 346 20.63 -23.97 -10.61
CA LEU A 346 20.05 -22.87 -9.81
C LEU A 346 19.71 -23.33 -8.38
N SER A 347 19.98 -24.62 -8.05
CA SER A 347 19.58 -25.24 -6.79
C SER A 347 18.07 -25.19 -6.54
N TRP A 348 17.65 -25.24 -5.28
CA TRP A 348 16.24 -25.12 -4.90
C TRP A 348 15.84 -23.64 -4.92
N ILE A 349 14.92 -23.27 -5.77
CA ILE A 349 14.45 -21.91 -5.95
C ILE A 349 12.92 -21.83 -5.93
N ASP A 350 12.41 -20.68 -5.47
CA ASP A 350 11.00 -20.32 -5.61
C ASP A 350 10.72 -19.98 -7.09
N PRO A 351 9.74 -20.62 -7.74
CA PRO A 351 9.36 -20.28 -9.12
C PRO A 351 9.03 -18.82 -9.38
N SER A 352 8.58 -18.09 -8.35
CA SER A 352 8.16 -16.70 -8.49
C SER A 352 9.29 -15.72 -8.82
N VAL A 353 10.55 -16.07 -8.52
CA VAL A 353 11.71 -15.22 -8.83
C VAL A 353 12.17 -15.30 -10.28
N LEU A 354 11.64 -16.26 -11.04
CA LEU A 354 12.00 -16.48 -12.43
C LEU A 354 11.12 -15.67 -13.39
N VAL A 355 11.69 -15.30 -14.53
CA VAL A 355 10.92 -14.65 -15.60
C VAL A 355 9.78 -15.55 -16.09
N PRO A 356 8.66 -14.96 -16.55
CA PRO A 356 7.45 -15.73 -16.87
C PRO A 356 7.68 -16.88 -17.84
N GLU A 357 8.46 -16.69 -18.91
CA GLU A 357 8.73 -17.69 -19.95
C GLU A 357 9.51 -18.90 -19.39
N PHE A 358 10.49 -18.62 -18.52
CA PHE A 358 11.27 -19.69 -17.88
C PHE A 358 10.41 -20.46 -16.90
N ARG A 359 9.62 -19.75 -16.08
CA ARG A 359 8.71 -20.35 -15.09
C ARG A 359 7.64 -21.21 -15.75
N GLU A 360 7.06 -20.76 -16.87
CA GLU A 360 6.05 -21.54 -17.59
C GLU A 360 6.63 -22.86 -18.08
N VAL A 361 7.79 -22.85 -18.76
CA VAL A 361 8.43 -24.06 -19.26
C VAL A 361 8.83 -24.97 -18.10
N MET A 362 9.42 -24.43 -17.04
CA MET A 362 9.81 -25.20 -15.87
C MET A 362 8.59 -25.86 -15.20
N ASN A 363 7.46 -25.14 -15.06
CA ASN A 363 6.26 -25.70 -14.46
C ASN A 363 5.66 -26.85 -15.28
N ASN A 364 5.76 -26.75 -16.61
CA ASN A 364 5.25 -27.77 -17.55
C ASN A 364 6.22 -28.95 -17.77
N THR A 365 7.46 -28.88 -17.26
CA THR A 365 8.44 -29.95 -17.38
C THR A 365 8.39 -30.86 -16.15
N PRO A 366 8.11 -32.16 -16.28
CA PRO A 366 8.13 -33.08 -15.13
C PRO A 366 9.50 -33.17 -14.47
N ALA A 367 9.51 -33.58 -13.19
CA ALA A 367 10.78 -33.83 -12.49
C ALA A 367 11.53 -35.00 -13.13
N GLY A 368 12.82 -34.84 -13.33
CA GLY A 368 13.69 -35.78 -14.03
C GLY A 368 13.70 -35.62 -15.56
N GLU A 369 12.97 -34.64 -16.09
CA GLU A 369 12.87 -34.46 -17.54
C GLU A 369 13.55 -33.17 -18.02
N LEU A 370 13.98 -33.21 -19.29
CA LEU A 370 14.58 -32.12 -20.04
C LEU A 370 13.50 -31.37 -20.82
N SER A 371 13.51 -30.03 -20.74
CA SER A 371 12.62 -29.20 -21.53
C SER A 371 13.01 -29.17 -23.00
N LYS A 372 12.06 -28.83 -23.88
CA LYS A 372 12.40 -28.38 -25.22
C LYS A 372 13.12 -27.03 -25.15
N PRO A 373 13.98 -26.69 -26.15
CA PRO A 373 14.54 -25.37 -26.26
C PRO A 373 13.47 -24.29 -26.28
N PHE A 374 13.64 -23.22 -25.49
CA PHE A 374 12.71 -22.09 -25.40
C PHE A 374 13.45 -20.76 -25.32
N LYS A 375 12.74 -19.67 -25.55
CA LYS A 375 13.26 -18.31 -25.53
C LYS A 375 12.76 -17.54 -24.31
N SER A 376 13.66 -16.74 -23.73
CA SER A 376 13.34 -15.72 -22.72
C SER A 376 13.91 -14.36 -23.14
N PRO A 377 13.68 -13.28 -22.39
CA PRO A 377 14.37 -11.99 -22.62
C PRO A 377 15.91 -12.06 -22.56
N TYR A 378 16.45 -13.08 -21.89
CA TYR A 378 17.91 -13.26 -21.73
C TYR A 378 18.56 -14.05 -22.87
N GLY A 379 17.79 -14.80 -23.66
CA GLY A 379 18.29 -15.64 -24.73
C GLY A 379 17.52 -16.94 -24.88
N TRP A 380 18.19 -17.95 -25.47
CA TRP A 380 17.65 -19.30 -25.65
C TRP A 380 18.13 -20.22 -24.54
N HIS A 381 17.21 -21.02 -24.04
CA HIS A 381 17.44 -21.94 -22.92
C HIS A 381 17.07 -23.37 -23.26
N VAL A 382 17.68 -24.28 -22.54
CA VAL A 382 17.19 -25.62 -22.25
C VAL A 382 17.35 -25.81 -20.74
N LEU A 383 16.35 -26.40 -20.08
CA LEU A 383 16.38 -26.66 -18.65
C LEU A 383 16.04 -28.13 -18.35
N GLU A 384 16.50 -28.59 -17.21
CA GLU A 384 16.11 -29.88 -16.63
C GLU A 384 15.63 -29.69 -15.20
N VAL A 385 14.45 -30.21 -14.89
CA VAL A 385 13.89 -30.17 -13.55
C VAL A 385 14.42 -31.36 -12.75
N MET A 386 15.29 -31.11 -11.78
CA MET A 386 15.89 -32.14 -10.94
C MET A 386 14.94 -32.66 -9.86
N GLY A 387 14.01 -31.82 -9.39
CA GLY A 387 13.05 -32.21 -8.36
C GLY A 387 12.13 -31.04 -7.97
N ARG A 388 11.08 -31.40 -7.24
CA ARG A 388 10.13 -30.45 -6.67
C ARG A 388 9.92 -30.81 -5.21
N ARG A 389 9.80 -29.81 -4.35
CA ARG A 389 9.46 -30.00 -2.95
C ARG A 389 8.59 -28.86 -2.45
N ALA A 390 7.79 -29.15 -1.46
CA ALA A 390 7.10 -28.17 -0.65
C ALA A 390 7.92 -27.97 0.63
N THR A 391 8.39 -26.75 0.86
CA THR A 391 9.16 -26.40 2.06
C THR A 391 8.31 -25.55 2.96
N ASP A 392 8.17 -25.96 4.21
CA ASP A 392 7.54 -25.11 5.24
C ASP A 392 8.48 -24.00 5.64
N SER A 393 8.17 -22.78 5.20
CA SER A 393 8.90 -21.55 5.52
C SER A 393 8.16 -20.67 6.54
N SER A 394 7.24 -21.28 7.29
CA SER A 394 6.39 -20.57 8.23
C SER A 394 7.19 -19.92 9.36
N ALA A 395 8.25 -20.58 9.83
CA ALA A 395 9.11 -20.03 10.89
C ALA A 395 9.85 -18.79 10.42
N GLU A 396 10.50 -18.85 9.27
CA GLU A 396 11.23 -17.73 8.67
C GLU A 396 10.28 -16.56 8.34
N PHE A 397 9.08 -16.87 7.85
CA PHE A 397 8.08 -15.86 7.56
C PHE A 397 7.63 -15.13 8.84
N ARG A 398 7.38 -15.86 9.93
CA ARG A 398 7.05 -15.28 11.24
C ARG A 398 8.18 -14.42 11.78
N GLU A 399 9.42 -14.86 11.66
CA GLU A 399 10.58 -14.08 12.07
C GLU A 399 10.70 -12.77 11.29
N GLN A 400 10.49 -12.80 9.96
CA GLN A 400 10.49 -11.59 9.13
C GLN A 400 9.34 -10.64 9.47
N GLN A 401 8.16 -11.17 9.75
CA GLN A 401 7.04 -10.35 10.23
C GLN A 401 7.35 -9.73 11.59
N ALA A 402 7.85 -10.50 12.54
CA ALA A 402 8.24 -10.04 13.86
C ALA A 402 9.31 -8.94 13.77
N LEU A 403 10.33 -9.15 12.96
CA LEU A 403 11.38 -8.16 12.67
C LEU A 403 10.78 -6.86 12.13
N THR A 404 9.84 -6.95 11.21
CA THR A 404 9.16 -5.78 10.61
C THR A 404 8.35 -5.02 11.66
N VAL A 405 7.56 -5.72 12.47
CA VAL A 405 6.76 -5.12 13.55
C VAL A 405 7.64 -4.43 14.57
N LEU A 406 8.70 -5.10 15.03
CA LEU A 406 9.65 -4.55 16.01
C LEU A 406 10.39 -3.34 15.46
N ARG A 407 10.83 -3.40 14.19
CA ARG A 407 11.52 -2.28 13.53
C ARG A 407 10.60 -1.06 13.40
N ASN A 408 9.35 -1.25 12.99
CA ASN A 408 8.37 -0.16 12.88
C ASN A 408 8.09 0.46 14.23
N ARG A 409 7.88 -0.34 15.28
CA ARG A 409 7.68 0.15 16.65
C ARG A 409 8.87 0.97 17.14
N LYS A 410 10.09 0.42 17.01
CA LYS A 410 11.31 1.15 17.38
C LYS A 410 11.47 2.44 16.57
N TYR A 411 11.11 2.39 15.28
CA TYR A 411 11.16 3.58 14.43
C TYR A 411 10.22 4.67 14.95
N ASP A 412 8.99 4.34 15.29
CA ASP A 412 8.03 5.31 15.80
C ASP A 412 8.47 5.89 17.15
N GLU A 413 8.96 5.05 18.07
CA GLU A 413 9.47 5.46 19.37
C GLU A 413 10.69 6.40 19.24
N GLU A 414 11.69 6.00 18.45
CA GLU A 414 12.90 6.78 18.18
C GLU A 414 12.60 8.08 17.42
N LEU A 415 11.69 8.03 16.45
CA LEU A 415 11.27 9.23 15.72
C LEU A 415 10.65 10.25 16.66
N GLN A 416 9.73 9.83 17.54
CA GLN A 416 9.11 10.73 18.51
C GLN A 416 10.13 11.29 19.52
N ALA A 417 11.05 10.47 19.99
CA ALA A 417 12.12 10.89 20.87
C ALA A 417 13.03 11.91 20.18
N TRP A 418 13.46 11.62 18.95
CA TRP A 418 14.31 12.49 18.17
C TRP A 418 13.61 13.82 17.80
N LEU A 419 12.32 13.79 17.44
CA LEU A 419 11.56 15.01 17.13
C LEU A 419 11.44 15.94 18.36
N ARG A 420 11.21 15.37 19.56
CA ARG A 420 11.24 16.14 20.81
C ARG A 420 12.62 16.74 21.06
N GLN A 421 13.67 15.93 20.94
CA GLN A 421 15.04 16.39 21.13
C GLN A 421 15.39 17.57 20.23
N ILE A 422 15.17 17.48 18.91
CA ILE A 422 15.52 18.56 17.98
C ILE A 422 14.64 19.81 18.21
N ARG A 423 13.41 19.63 18.72
CA ARG A 423 12.54 20.75 19.09
C ARG A 423 13.05 21.48 20.32
N ASP A 424 13.54 20.75 21.31
CA ASP A 424 14.09 21.29 22.58
C ASP A 424 15.46 21.96 22.36
N GLU A 425 16.26 21.46 21.42
CA GLU A 425 17.57 22.01 21.06
C GLU A 425 17.47 23.27 20.20
N ALA A 426 16.38 23.46 19.45
CA ALA A 426 16.20 24.58 18.55
C ALA A 426 15.78 25.87 19.28
N TYR A 427 16.33 27.00 18.85
CA TYR A 427 15.81 28.29 19.26
C TYR A 427 14.48 28.57 18.55
N VAL A 428 13.41 28.74 19.30
CA VAL A 428 12.08 29.02 18.75
C VAL A 428 11.43 30.18 19.49
N GLU A 429 11.08 31.24 18.75
CA GLU A 429 10.30 32.39 19.24
C GLU A 429 8.98 32.47 18.47
N ILE A 430 7.85 32.24 19.15
CA ILE A 430 6.50 32.32 18.60
C ILE A 430 5.98 33.75 18.65
N LYS A 431 5.45 34.27 17.54
CA LYS A 431 4.95 35.67 17.36
C LYS A 431 3.48 35.69 16.90
N LEU A 432 2.65 34.77 17.39
CA LEU A 432 1.22 34.69 17.06
C LEU A 432 0.43 35.91 17.59
#